data_742068380eecf1fafec8cf1c0b117d70
#
_entry.id   742068380eecf1fafec8cf1c0b117d70
#
_cell.length_a   1.000
_cell.length_b   1.000
_cell.length_c   1.000
_cell.angle_alpha   90.00
_cell.angle_beta   90.00
_cell.angle_gamma   90.00
#
_symmetry.space_group_name_H-M   'P 1'
#
loop_
_entity.id
_entity.type
_entity.pdbx_description
1 polymer ?
#
loop_
_entity_poly.entity_id
_entity_poly.type
_entity_poly.pdbx_seq_one_letter_code
_entity_poly.pdbx_strand_id
1 'polypeptide(L)'
;DAKCRVGTLDTLAFYCNCRARLTGQGLFVTNFLNRHRGLAASLKRMDEAFDARACALPACESGNIIGLAATGAPVDIALDELKSGALRLKRDTGLNLLPMVARIARLQRGLSDRFAL
;
A
#
# COMPACT_ATOMS: atom_id res chain seq x y z
N ASP A 1 -13.82 14.74 -9.24
CA ASP A 1 -15.26 14.84 -9.02
C ASP A 1 -15.51 15.54 -7.69
N ALA A 2 -16.33 16.62 -7.73
CA ALA A 2 -16.64 17.43 -6.55
C ALA A 2 -17.31 16.67 -5.39
N LYS A 3 -17.78 15.45 -5.63
CA LYS A 3 -18.39 14.57 -4.64
C LYS A 3 -17.49 13.40 -4.23
N CYS A 4 -16.21 13.44 -4.56
CA CYS A 4 -15.25 12.34 -4.32
C CYS A 4 -15.81 10.98 -4.74
N ARG A 5 -16.59 10.94 -5.82
CA ARG A 5 -17.07 9.68 -6.37
C ARG A 5 -15.90 8.98 -7.03
N VAL A 6 -15.69 7.76 -6.62
CA VAL A 6 -14.75 6.90 -7.32
C VAL A 6 -15.36 6.63 -8.69
N GLY A 7 -14.68 7.08 -9.72
CA GLY A 7 -15.12 6.91 -11.09
C GLY A 7 -14.96 5.48 -11.60
N THR A 8 -14.89 5.33 -12.91
CA THR A 8 -14.71 4.04 -13.60
C THR A 8 -13.38 3.35 -13.30
N LEU A 9 -12.48 4.01 -12.58
CA LEU A 9 -11.16 3.48 -12.22
C LEU A 9 -11.16 2.58 -10.99
N ASP A 10 -12.25 2.53 -10.21
CA ASP A 10 -12.33 1.67 -9.04
C ASP A 10 -13.15 0.41 -9.34
N THR A 11 -12.68 -0.39 -10.29
CA THR A 11 -13.29 -1.64 -10.69
C THR A 11 -12.27 -2.78 -10.65
N LEU A 12 -12.75 -4.01 -10.49
CA LEU A 12 -11.90 -5.19 -10.60
C LEU A 12 -11.16 -5.22 -11.94
N ALA A 13 -11.86 -4.91 -13.04
CA ALA A 13 -11.26 -4.86 -14.37
C ALA A 13 -10.11 -3.85 -14.45
N PHE A 14 -10.27 -2.67 -13.84
CA PHE A 14 -9.19 -1.67 -13.79
C PHE A 14 -7.97 -2.20 -13.07
N TYR A 15 -8.14 -2.80 -11.89
CA TYR A 15 -7.01 -3.35 -11.12
C TYR A 15 -6.34 -4.53 -11.84
N CYS A 16 -7.11 -5.39 -12.51
CA CYS A 16 -6.55 -6.45 -13.35
C CYS A 16 -5.71 -5.86 -14.50
N ASN A 17 -6.19 -4.79 -15.14
CA ASN A 17 -5.44 -4.10 -16.19
C ASN A 17 -4.15 -3.45 -15.65
N CYS A 18 -4.19 -2.89 -14.46
CA CYS A 18 -2.99 -2.36 -13.80
C CYS A 18 -1.96 -3.47 -13.57
N ARG A 19 -2.41 -4.61 -13.02
CA ARG A 19 -1.54 -5.77 -12.83
C ARG A 19 -0.91 -6.24 -14.13
N ALA A 20 -1.69 -6.32 -15.20
CA ALA A 20 -1.22 -6.78 -16.52
C ALA A 20 -0.14 -5.86 -17.13
N ARG A 21 -0.04 -4.62 -16.66
CA ARG A 21 0.96 -3.65 -17.12
C ARG A 21 2.24 -3.65 -16.29
N LEU A 22 2.25 -4.32 -15.15
CA LEU A 22 3.44 -4.42 -14.32
C LEU A 22 4.44 -5.40 -14.91
N THR A 23 5.71 -5.16 -14.62
CA THR A 23 6.79 -6.11 -14.89
C THR A 23 6.65 -7.35 -14.02
N GLY A 24 7.47 -8.37 -14.26
CA GLY A 24 7.43 -9.61 -13.48
C GLY A 24 7.67 -9.42 -11.98
N GLN A 25 8.32 -8.32 -11.58
CA GLN A 25 8.50 -7.92 -10.18
C GLN A 25 8.09 -6.46 -10.06
N GLY A 26 6.81 -6.21 -9.86
CA GLY A 26 6.26 -4.86 -9.86
C GLY A 26 5.48 -4.51 -8.59
N LEU A 27 5.36 -3.22 -8.33
CA LEU A 27 4.51 -2.66 -7.28
C LEU A 27 3.46 -1.73 -7.90
N PHE A 28 2.22 -1.92 -7.50
CA PHE A 28 1.13 -1.00 -7.75
C PHE A 28 0.84 -0.21 -6.47
N VAL A 29 0.79 1.11 -6.61
CA VAL A 29 0.55 2.01 -5.48
C VAL A 29 -0.63 2.91 -5.84
N THR A 30 -1.59 3.02 -4.95
CA THR A 30 -2.73 3.90 -5.14
C THR A 30 -3.04 4.67 -3.86
N ASN A 31 -3.59 5.85 -4.02
CA ASN A 31 -3.98 6.71 -2.91
C ASN A 31 -5.50 6.68 -2.75
N PHE A 32 -5.97 6.33 -1.58
CA PHE A 32 -7.38 6.37 -1.21
C PHE A 32 -7.65 7.47 -0.20
N LEU A 33 -8.83 8.08 -0.30
CA LEU A 33 -9.32 8.96 0.74
C LEU A 33 -9.90 8.12 1.88
N ASN A 34 -9.42 8.33 3.09
CA ASN A 34 -9.88 7.58 4.26
C ASN A 34 -11.39 7.70 4.50
N ARG A 35 -11.99 8.83 4.10
CA ARG A 35 -13.44 9.08 4.24
C ARG A 35 -14.29 8.44 3.15
N HIS A 36 -13.67 7.72 2.23
CA HIS A 36 -14.40 7.07 1.15
C HIS A 36 -15.19 5.88 1.71
N ARG A 37 -16.53 5.93 1.56
CA ARG A 37 -17.43 4.87 2.03
C ARG A 37 -17.14 3.50 1.41
N GLY A 38 -16.59 3.47 0.21
CA GLY A 38 -16.26 2.27 -0.53
C GLY A 38 -14.83 1.75 -0.32
N LEU A 39 -14.06 2.29 0.64
CA LEU A 39 -12.66 1.93 0.81
C LEU A 39 -12.44 0.42 0.98
N ALA A 40 -13.20 -0.22 1.86
CA ALA A 40 -13.07 -1.67 2.08
C ALA A 40 -13.37 -2.47 0.81
N ALA A 41 -14.39 -2.06 0.05
CA ALA A 41 -14.73 -2.70 -1.22
C ALA A 41 -13.66 -2.47 -2.29
N SER A 42 -13.06 -1.27 -2.34
CA SER A 42 -11.96 -0.96 -3.25
C SER A 42 -10.72 -1.81 -2.94
N LEU A 43 -10.35 -1.92 -1.67
CA LEU A 43 -9.24 -2.76 -1.24
C LEU A 43 -9.48 -4.24 -1.54
N LYS A 44 -10.71 -4.72 -1.36
CA LYS A 44 -11.08 -6.09 -1.71
C LYS A 44 -10.92 -6.37 -3.21
N ARG A 45 -11.36 -5.45 -4.07
CA ARG A 45 -11.19 -5.58 -5.52
C ARG A 45 -9.72 -5.60 -5.92
N MET A 46 -8.91 -4.74 -5.31
CA MET A 46 -7.48 -4.69 -5.54
C MET A 46 -6.81 -6.00 -5.10
N ASP A 47 -7.16 -6.50 -3.93
CA ASP A 47 -6.64 -7.76 -3.40
C ASP A 47 -6.99 -8.95 -4.30
N GLU A 48 -8.24 -9.01 -4.77
CA GLU A 48 -8.69 -10.03 -5.72
C GLU A 48 -7.91 -9.96 -7.04
N ALA A 49 -7.71 -8.77 -7.60
CA ALA A 49 -6.97 -8.58 -8.84
C ALA A 49 -5.49 -8.99 -8.71
N PHE A 50 -4.92 -8.91 -7.53
CA PHE A 50 -3.50 -9.20 -7.27
C PHE A 50 -3.28 -10.52 -6.50
N ASP A 51 -4.23 -11.46 -6.58
CA ASP A 51 -4.11 -12.79 -5.97
C ASP A 51 -3.80 -12.75 -4.46
N ALA A 52 -4.54 -11.94 -3.72
CA ALA A 52 -4.37 -11.73 -2.28
C ALA A 52 -3.01 -11.13 -1.89
N ARG A 53 -2.40 -10.38 -2.78
CA ARG A 53 -1.12 -9.69 -2.56
C ARG A 53 -1.30 -8.18 -2.56
N ALA A 54 -2.29 -7.70 -1.82
CA ALA A 54 -2.56 -6.29 -1.62
C ALA A 54 -2.70 -5.97 -0.14
N CYS A 55 -2.34 -4.77 0.24
CA CYS A 55 -2.54 -4.27 1.60
C CYS A 55 -2.78 -2.77 1.61
N ALA A 56 -3.34 -2.28 2.70
CA ALA A 56 -3.44 -0.86 2.97
C ALA A 56 -2.41 -0.49 4.04
N LEU A 57 -1.64 0.56 3.79
CA LEU A 57 -0.81 1.17 4.82
C LEU A 57 -1.68 1.95 5.81
N PRO A 58 -1.20 2.16 7.05
CA PRO A 58 -1.94 2.98 8.01
C PRO A 58 -2.22 4.39 7.46
N ALA A 59 -3.37 4.95 7.84
CA ALA A 59 -3.73 6.31 7.43
C ALA A 59 -2.65 7.32 7.86
N CYS A 60 -2.29 8.21 6.94
CA CYS A 60 -1.40 9.33 7.25
C CYS A 60 -2.17 10.47 7.93
N GLU A 61 -1.45 11.48 8.40
CA GLU A 61 -2.06 12.62 9.10
C GLU A 61 -3.07 13.38 8.24
N SER A 62 -2.87 13.42 6.92
CA SER A 62 -3.81 14.03 5.99
C SER A 62 -5.11 13.23 5.81
N GLY A 63 -5.21 12.02 6.37
CA GLY A 63 -6.35 11.14 6.23
C GLY A 63 -6.33 10.28 4.97
N ASN A 64 -5.24 10.30 4.21
CA ASN A 64 -5.08 9.43 3.05
C ASN A 64 -4.59 8.05 3.47
N ILE A 65 -4.99 7.04 2.69
CA ILE A 65 -4.54 5.66 2.85
C ILE A 65 -3.88 5.22 1.56
N ILE A 66 -2.69 4.67 1.66
CA ILE A 66 -1.97 4.13 0.52
C ILE A 66 -2.26 2.64 0.41
N GLY A 67 -2.79 2.23 -0.71
CA GLY A 67 -2.91 0.83 -1.09
C GLY A 67 -1.67 0.37 -1.84
N LEU A 68 -1.17 -0.79 -1.49
CA LEU A 68 -0.04 -1.44 -2.14
C LEU A 68 -0.46 -2.80 -2.66
N ALA A 69 0.00 -3.15 -3.85
CA ALA A 69 -0.14 -4.51 -4.37
C ALA A 69 1.13 -4.91 -5.12
N ALA A 70 1.46 -6.18 -5.14
CA ALA A 70 2.72 -6.66 -5.70
C ALA A 70 2.53 -7.83 -6.65
N THR A 71 3.42 -7.92 -7.64
CA THR A 71 3.58 -9.07 -8.52
C THR A 71 4.98 -9.66 -8.36
N GLY A 72 5.17 -10.90 -8.81
CA GLY A 72 6.47 -11.56 -8.78
C GLY A 72 6.77 -12.25 -7.45
N ALA A 73 8.04 -12.32 -7.08
CA ALA A 73 8.46 -12.95 -5.84
C ALA A 73 7.82 -12.27 -4.62
N PRO A 74 7.46 -13.04 -3.57
CA PRO A 74 6.93 -12.46 -2.34
C PRO A 74 7.88 -11.41 -1.74
N VAL A 75 7.29 -10.33 -1.27
CA VAL A 75 8.01 -9.32 -0.47
C VAL A 75 7.90 -9.73 0.99
N ASP A 76 9.02 -9.93 1.64
CA ASP A 76 9.10 -10.29 3.05
C ASP A 76 10.34 -9.62 3.64
N ILE A 77 10.13 -8.56 4.40
CA ILE A 77 11.19 -7.70 4.91
C ILE A 77 11.03 -7.48 6.41
N ALA A 78 12.13 -7.61 7.15
CA ALA A 78 12.13 -7.29 8.58
C ALA A 78 11.85 -5.79 8.80
N LEU A 79 11.09 -5.47 9.85
CA LEU A 79 10.78 -4.08 10.18
C LEU A 79 12.05 -3.24 10.43
N ASP A 80 13.10 -3.85 10.98
CA ASP A 80 14.39 -3.18 11.17
C ASP A 80 15.07 -2.83 9.85
N GLU A 81 14.96 -3.68 8.84
CA GLU A 81 15.44 -3.38 7.50
C GLU A 81 14.64 -2.27 6.84
N LEU A 82 13.32 -2.28 7.02
CA LEU A 82 12.43 -1.23 6.52
C LEU A 82 12.79 0.12 7.16
N LYS A 83 13.04 0.14 8.46
CA LYS A 83 13.49 1.32 9.19
C LYS A 83 14.85 1.82 8.68
N SER A 84 15.80 0.91 8.47
CA SER A 84 17.12 1.26 7.92
C SER A 84 17.03 1.86 6.53
N GLY A 85 16.15 1.31 5.68
CA GLY A 85 15.87 1.85 4.35
C GLY A 85 15.26 3.26 4.43
N ALA A 86 14.32 3.49 5.34
CA ALA A 86 13.72 4.79 5.56
C ALA A 86 14.74 5.83 6.06
N LEU A 87 15.68 5.43 6.91
CA LEU A 87 16.79 6.30 7.36
C LEU A 87 17.70 6.69 6.21
N ARG A 88 18.08 5.73 5.36
CA ARG A 88 18.90 6.02 4.16
C ARG A 88 18.18 6.98 3.22
N LEU A 89 16.90 6.76 2.96
CA LEU A 89 16.09 7.63 2.10
C LEU A 89 16.03 9.05 2.65
N LYS A 90 15.82 9.19 3.96
CA LYS A 90 15.79 10.50 4.62
C LYS A 90 17.14 11.21 4.49
N ARG A 91 18.24 10.51 4.70
CA ARG A 91 19.60 11.06 4.56
C ARG A 91 19.87 11.51 3.12
N ASP A 92 19.47 10.71 2.13
CA ASP A 92 19.83 10.92 0.73
C ASP A 92 18.89 11.91 0.03
N THR A 93 17.63 12.01 0.45
CA THR A 93 16.60 12.81 -0.23
C THR A 93 15.90 13.82 0.65
N GLY A 94 16.01 13.72 1.98
CA GLY A 94 15.24 14.50 2.93
C GLY A 94 13.82 13.97 3.15
N LEU A 95 13.35 12.99 2.36
CA LEU A 95 12.01 12.41 2.53
C LEU A 95 11.97 11.51 3.77
N ASN A 96 11.10 11.87 4.72
CA ASN A 96 11.00 11.17 5.99
C ASN A 96 9.81 10.20 6.03
N LEU A 97 10.06 8.93 5.85
CA LEU A 97 9.06 7.86 5.97
C LEU A 97 9.10 7.15 7.34
N LEU A 98 9.92 7.60 8.28
CA LEU A 98 10.01 6.99 9.61
C LEU A 98 8.67 6.97 10.36
N PRO A 99 7.82 8.02 10.31
CA PRO A 99 6.50 7.95 10.93
C PRO A 99 5.61 6.85 10.36
N MET A 100 5.69 6.59 9.04
CA MET A 100 4.94 5.51 8.41
C MET A 100 5.46 4.14 8.87
N VAL A 101 6.77 3.94 8.92
CA VAL A 101 7.37 2.71 9.44
C VAL A 101 6.93 2.44 10.87
N ALA A 102 6.91 3.47 11.72
CA ALA A 102 6.45 3.36 13.10
C ALA A 102 4.96 2.96 13.19
N ARG A 103 4.12 3.46 12.28
CA ARG A 103 2.70 3.08 12.22
C ARG A 103 2.53 1.63 11.78
N ILE A 104 3.28 1.18 10.77
CA ILE A 104 3.30 -0.23 10.33
C ILE A 104 3.70 -1.14 11.49
N ALA A 105 4.76 -0.80 12.20
CA ALA A 105 5.24 -1.57 13.35
C ALA A 105 4.18 -1.69 14.46
N ARG A 106 3.42 -0.62 14.71
CA ARG A 106 2.35 -0.63 15.71
C ARG A 106 1.19 -1.54 15.33
N LEU A 107 0.82 -1.59 14.04
CA LEU A 107 -0.23 -2.49 13.56
C LEU A 107 0.15 -3.95 13.67
N GLN A 108 1.43 -4.26 13.51
CA GLN A 108 1.94 -5.64 13.55
C GLN A 108 2.41 -6.08 14.94
N ARG A 109 2.28 -5.20 15.94
CA ARG A 109 2.72 -5.51 17.31
C ARG A 109 2.06 -6.79 17.82
N GLY A 110 2.89 -7.76 18.22
CA GLY A 110 2.44 -9.06 18.71
C GLY A 110 2.06 -10.07 17.63
N LEU A 111 2.06 -9.68 16.35
CA LEU A 111 1.76 -10.56 15.22
C LEU A 111 3.03 -10.95 14.45
N SER A 112 3.87 -9.98 14.12
CA SER A 112 5.09 -10.21 13.35
C SER A 112 6.03 -9.01 13.48
N ASP A 113 7.33 -9.27 13.35
CA ASP A 113 8.37 -8.25 13.18
C ASP A 113 8.75 -8.05 11.70
N ARG A 114 7.92 -8.54 10.79
CA ARG A 114 8.14 -8.52 9.35
C ARG A 114 6.98 -7.86 8.62
N PHE A 115 7.30 -7.21 7.51
CA PHE A 115 6.33 -6.73 6.54
C PHE A 115 6.32 -7.68 5.34
N ALA A 116 5.13 -8.16 4.96
CA ALA A 116 4.95 -9.11 3.86
C ALA A 116 3.92 -8.62 2.86
N LEU A 117 4.19 -8.87 1.56
CA LEU A 117 3.29 -8.51 0.48
C LEU A 117 3.45 -9.47 -0.71
#